data_89a8dd7467938c48ff3f830e541fb6da
#
_entry.id   89a8dd7467938c48ff3f830e541fb6da
#
_cell.length_a   1.000
_cell.length_b   1.000
_cell.length_c   1.000
_cell.angle_alpha   90.00
_cell.angle_beta   90.00
_cell.angle_gamma   90.00
#
_symmetry.space_group_name_H-M   'P 1'
#
loop_
_entity.id
_entity.type
_entity.pdbx_description
1 polymer ?
#
loop_
_entity_poly.entity_id
_entity_poly.type
_entity_poly.pdbx_seq_one_letter_code
_entity_poly.pdbx_strand_id
1 'polypeptide(L)'
;MKYEELDLKIPIEANDYGKCSEFITNSIDVIMKDAMDTKRNKIIINTNLKLGIPMENVNKIAGPFVEAWVYEIFSEALEDTENTYNLINVAAGERLNMADVILQFKKRRKRASVITGNVDVKATSNDIVNSGKSPNITSFARIRSAYITDPDYIFIILSIKHKVFSTKDAKTKMMMGVMEVVDFNSYDLKYISDSDISYNPALGTGQIQIKDIHYVSYQKRTTAEFCNLLDKKFLNSKKGFQQWYEYAIKNGWIK
;
A
#
# COMPACT_ATOMS: atom_id res chain seq x y z
N MET A 1 -12.07 -34.43 1.21
CA MET A 1 -11.45 -33.48 2.18
C MET A 1 -12.05 -32.11 1.94
N LYS A 2 -12.48 -31.43 2.98
CA LYS A 2 -13.05 -30.07 2.94
C LYS A 2 -12.12 -29.12 3.66
N TYR A 3 -12.27 -27.83 3.40
CA TYR A 3 -11.44 -26.78 4.02
C TYR A 3 -11.49 -26.83 5.55
N GLU A 4 -12.67 -27.08 6.12
CA GLU A 4 -12.93 -27.12 7.55
C GLU A 4 -12.29 -28.34 8.26
N GLU A 5 -11.87 -29.35 7.50
CA GLU A 5 -11.23 -30.59 8.00
C GLU A 5 -9.70 -30.45 8.08
N LEU A 6 -9.13 -29.34 7.60
CA LEU A 6 -7.68 -29.16 7.54
C LEU A 6 -7.12 -28.65 8.86
N ASP A 7 -5.98 -29.21 9.29
CA ASP A 7 -5.19 -28.66 10.40
C ASP A 7 -4.29 -27.52 9.90
N LEU A 8 -4.85 -26.32 9.93
CA LEU A 8 -4.18 -25.12 9.44
C LEU A 8 -3.22 -24.54 10.47
N LYS A 9 -2.11 -23.98 10.01
CA LYS A 9 -1.30 -23.10 10.84
C LYS A 9 -2.08 -21.83 11.17
N ILE A 10 -2.32 -21.61 12.45
CA ILE A 10 -2.99 -20.40 12.95
C ILE A 10 -1.93 -19.30 13.01
N PRO A 11 -2.14 -18.16 12.33
CA PRO A 11 -1.25 -17.01 12.45
C PRO A 11 -1.18 -16.53 13.91
N ILE A 12 0.03 -16.25 14.38
CA ILE A 12 0.25 -15.60 15.67
C ILE A 12 0.27 -14.09 15.42
N GLU A 13 -0.42 -13.34 16.24
CA GLU A 13 -0.43 -11.88 16.20
C GLU A 13 0.31 -11.32 17.41
N ALA A 14 1.15 -10.31 17.20
CA ALA A 14 1.79 -9.60 18.30
C ALA A 14 0.76 -8.89 19.17
N ASN A 15 0.93 -8.94 20.50
CA ASN A 15 -0.02 -8.39 21.48
C ASN A 15 -0.29 -6.88 21.30
N ASP A 16 0.62 -6.16 20.69
CA ASP A 16 0.53 -4.72 20.45
C ASP A 16 0.38 -4.36 18.98
N TYR A 17 0.07 -5.34 18.12
CA TYR A 17 -0.11 -5.14 16.67
C TYR A 17 -0.98 -3.94 16.34
N GLY A 18 -2.18 -3.85 16.92
CA GLY A 18 -3.11 -2.76 16.66
C GLY A 18 -2.55 -1.38 17.01
N LYS A 19 -1.76 -1.29 18.09
CA LYS A 19 -1.08 -0.04 18.48
C LYS A 19 0.05 0.31 17.54
N CYS A 20 0.78 -0.68 17.05
CA CYS A 20 1.85 -0.49 16.07
C CYS A 20 1.29 -0.06 14.72
N SER A 21 0.22 -0.69 14.25
CA SER A 21 -0.48 -0.33 13.03
C SER A 21 -1.02 1.11 13.09
N GLU A 22 -1.72 1.49 14.15
CA GLU A 22 -2.22 2.84 14.37
C GLU A 22 -1.07 3.87 14.45
N PHE A 23 0.02 3.53 15.11
CA PHE A 23 1.19 4.41 15.18
C PHE A 23 1.79 4.67 13.80
N ILE A 24 1.92 3.63 12.95
CA ILE A 24 2.46 3.77 11.58
C ILE A 24 1.53 4.63 10.74
N THR A 25 0.22 4.33 10.71
CA THR A 25 -0.75 5.11 9.91
C THR A 25 -0.78 6.56 10.34
N ASN A 26 -0.84 6.85 11.65
CA ASN A 26 -0.79 8.22 12.16
C ASN A 26 0.52 8.94 11.79
N SER A 27 1.65 8.24 11.81
CA SER A 27 2.94 8.83 11.43
C SER A 27 2.97 9.15 9.93
N ILE A 28 2.47 8.26 9.09
CA ILE A 28 2.32 8.49 7.65
C ILE A 28 1.42 9.71 7.41
N ASP A 29 0.26 9.76 8.07
CA ASP A 29 -0.71 10.85 7.89
C ASP A 29 -0.11 12.21 8.27
N VAL A 30 0.65 12.29 9.35
CA VAL A 30 1.30 13.55 9.78
C VAL A 30 2.37 13.98 8.78
N ILE A 31 3.23 13.06 8.31
CA ILE A 31 4.28 13.37 7.31
C ILE A 31 3.64 13.81 5.98
N MET A 32 2.63 13.10 5.51
CA MET A 32 1.94 13.41 4.26
C MET A 32 1.21 14.76 4.35
N LYS A 33 0.56 15.02 5.49
CA LYS A 33 -0.11 16.30 5.74
C LYS A 33 0.90 17.46 5.76
N ASP A 34 2.04 17.30 6.39
CA ASP A 34 3.11 18.30 6.38
C ASP A 34 3.58 18.61 4.94
N ALA A 35 3.78 17.59 4.12
CA ALA A 35 4.13 17.77 2.71
C ALA A 35 3.06 18.57 1.94
N MET A 36 1.78 18.35 2.23
CA MET A 36 0.67 19.09 1.63
C MET A 36 0.65 20.56 2.10
N ASP A 37 0.75 20.79 3.42
CA ASP A 37 0.69 22.10 4.06
C ASP A 37 1.88 22.99 3.66
N THR A 38 3.06 22.38 3.48
CA THR A 38 4.29 23.06 3.02
C THR A 38 4.42 23.17 1.50
N LYS A 39 3.37 22.77 0.74
CA LYS A 39 3.31 22.85 -0.73
C LYS A 39 4.37 22.01 -1.46
N ARG A 40 4.86 20.96 -0.84
CA ARG A 40 5.74 19.95 -1.48
C ARG A 40 4.95 18.87 -2.24
N ASN A 41 3.69 19.13 -2.53
CA ASN A 41 2.73 18.21 -3.14
C ASN A 41 2.70 18.26 -4.68
N LYS A 42 3.76 18.76 -5.33
CA LYS A 42 3.82 18.88 -6.79
C LYS A 42 4.99 18.11 -7.36
N ILE A 43 4.70 17.25 -8.30
CA ILE A 43 5.68 16.50 -9.10
C ILE A 43 5.77 17.15 -10.46
N ILE A 44 6.94 17.68 -10.80
CA ILE A 44 7.19 18.38 -12.08
C ILE A 44 7.78 17.40 -13.08
N ILE A 45 7.10 17.19 -14.20
CA ILE A 45 7.58 16.36 -15.31
C ILE A 45 8.13 17.28 -16.39
N ASN A 46 9.43 17.46 -16.36
CA ASN A 46 10.14 18.26 -17.34
C ASN A 46 10.70 17.36 -18.46
N THR A 47 10.41 17.71 -19.70
CA THR A 47 10.93 17.02 -20.89
C THR A 47 11.51 18.04 -21.86
N ASN A 48 12.29 17.57 -22.84
CA ASN A 48 12.78 18.41 -23.93
C ASN A 48 11.75 18.56 -25.07
N LEU A 49 10.51 18.12 -24.87
CA LEU A 49 9.44 18.23 -25.88
C LEU A 49 8.79 19.62 -25.81
N LYS A 50 8.80 20.36 -26.91
CA LYS A 50 8.24 21.72 -26.98
C LYS A 50 6.77 21.78 -26.54
N LEU A 51 5.97 20.78 -26.92
CA LEU A 51 4.55 20.67 -26.59
C LEU A 51 4.27 19.87 -25.30
N GLY A 52 5.33 19.36 -24.65
CA GLY A 52 5.19 18.52 -23.47
C GLY A 52 4.60 17.14 -23.74
N ILE A 53 4.13 16.49 -22.68
CA ILE A 53 3.43 15.21 -22.72
C ILE A 53 1.92 15.47 -22.62
N PRO A 54 1.08 14.84 -23.45
CA PRO A 54 -0.37 14.94 -23.32
C PRO A 54 -0.85 14.53 -21.91
N MET A 55 -1.82 15.24 -21.34
CA MET A 55 -2.31 15.03 -19.97
C MET A 55 -2.78 13.59 -19.71
N GLU A 56 -3.43 12.99 -20.69
CA GLU A 56 -3.83 11.58 -20.62
C GLU A 56 -2.63 10.64 -20.42
N ASN A 57 -1.51 10.92 -21.09
CA ASN A 57 -0.29 10.12 -20.94
C ASN A 57 0.40 10.39 -19.59
N VAL A 58 0.34 11.62 -19.07
CA VAL A 58 0.82 11.92 -17.72
C VAL A 58 0.08 11.07 -16.69
N ASN A 59 -1.24 10.95 -16.80
CA ASN A 59 -2.02 10.05 -15.91
C ASN A 59 -1.62 8.58 -16.05
N LYS A 60 -1.30 8.10 -17.25
CA LYS A 60 -0.87 6.70 -17.48
C LYS A 60 0.45 6.34 -16.81
N ILE A 61 1.35 7.31 -16.65
CA ILE A 61 2.66 7.13 -16.02
C ILE A 61 2.71 7.59 -14.57
N ALA A 62 1.58 7.97 -13.99
CA ALA A 62 1.53 8.58 -12.66
C ALA A 62 2.07 7.66 -11.55
N GLY A 63 1.80 6.35 -11.60
CA GLY A 63 2.19 5.41 -10.56
C GLY A 63 3.66 5.55 -10.14
N PRO A 64 4.64 5.30 -11.00
CA PRO A 64 6.06 5.38 -10.65
C PRO A 64 6.49 6.77 -10.13
N PHE A 65 5.90 7.84 -10.63
CA PHE A 65 6.22 9.19 -10.16
C PHE A 65 5.67 9.48 -8.76
N VAL A 66 4.47 8.99 -8.47
CA VAL A 66 3.86 9.11 -7.15
C VAL A 66 4.60 8.24 -6.13
N GLU A 67 4.98 7.02 -6.49
CA GLU A 67 5.82 6.15 -5.65
C GLU A 67 7.16 6.81 -5.31
N ALA A 68 7.86 7.37 -6.32
CA ALA A 68 9.12 8.08 -6.11
C ALA A 68 8.94 9.32 -5.22
N TRP A 69 7.86 10.09 -5.42
CA TRP A 69 7.55 11.25 -4.60
C TRP A 69 7.27 10.87 -3.14
N VAL A 70 6.50 9.81 -2.89
CA VAL A 70 6.25 9.30 -1.54
C VAL A 70 7.55 8.89 -0.86
N TYR A 71 8.42 8.17 -1.57
CA TYR A 71 9.74 7.78 -1.05
C TYR A 71 10.58 9.02 -0.67
N GLU A 72 10.59 10.05 -1.52
CA GLU A 72 11.31 11.32 -1.25
C GLU A 72 10.76 12.03 -0.02
N ILE A 73 9.45 12.17 0.13
CA ILE A 73 8.80 12.79 1.29
C ILE A 73 9.18 12.07 2.60
N PHE A 74 9.18 10.74 2.61
CA PHE A 74 9.60 10.00 3.80
C PHE A 74 11.11 10.11 4.05
N SER A 75 11.94 10.17 3.01
CA SER A 75 13.38 10.35 3.14
C SER A 75 13.72 11.73 3.73
N GLU A 76 13.04 12.79 3.28
CA GLU A 76 13.17 14.13 3.86
C GLU A 76 12.73 14.14 5.34
N ALA A 77 11.63 13.46 5.68
CA ALA A 77 11.17 13.34 7.07
C ALA A 77 12.16 12.56 7.96
N LEU A 78 12.93 11.60 7.40
CA LEU A 78 14.00 10.90 8.10
C LEU A 78 15.21 11.81 8.37
N GLU A 79 15.55 12.67 7.41
CA GLU A 79 16.70 13.60 7.50
C GLU A 79 16.39 14.83 8.37
N ASP A 80 15.13 15.08 8.68
CA ASP A 80 14.74 16.19 9.54
C ASP A 80 15.38 16.04 10.94
N THR A 81 16.15 17.04 11.35
CA THR A 81 16.87 17.07 12.62
C THR A 81 15.95 16.98 13.85
N GLU A 82 14.73 17.45 13.73
CA GLU A 82 13.72 17.36 14.79
C GLU A 82 13.06 15.98 14.85
N ASN A 83 13.03 15.24 13.75
CA ASN A 83 12.47 13.88 13.57
C ASN A 83 11.48 13.42 14.67
N THR A 84 10.39 14.15 14.80
CA THR A 84 9.37 13.93 15.85
C THR A 84 8.64 12.58 15.69
N TYR A 85 8.76 11.96 14.51
CA TYR A 85 8.07 10.72 14.13
C TYR A 85 8.76 9.45 14.64
N ASN A 86 10.00 9.56 15.17
CA ASN A 86 10.87 8.42 15.50
C ASN A 86 11.16 7.48 14.30
N LEU A 87 11.11 8.02 13.10
CA LEU A 87 11.49 7.33 11.87
C LEU A 87 13.01 7.10 11.89
N ILE A 88 13.46 5.87 11.68
CA ILE A 88 14.90 5.51 11.75
C ILE A 88 15.43 4.92 10.45
N ASN A 89 14.55 4.52 9.55
CA ASN A 89 14.94 4.03 8.23
C ASN A 89 13.79 4.18 7.23
N VAL A 90 14.14 4.54 6.00
CA VAL A 90 13.28 4.55 4.82
C VAL A 90 13.99 3.78 3.73
N ALA A 91 13.38 2.75 3.20
CA ALA A 91 13.95 1.97 2.11
C ALA A 91 12.94 1.81 0.97
N ALA A 92 13.40 1.93 -0.27
CA ALA A 92 12.58 1.56 -1.42
C ALA A 92 12.37 0.04 -1.43
N GLY A 93 11.17 -0.38 -1.78
CA GLY A 93 10.88 -1.79 -2.01
C GLY A 93 11.65 -2.31 -3.22
N GLU A 94 12.23 -3.50 -3.10
CA GLU A 94 12.80 -4.17 -4.26
C GLU A 94 11.69 -4.61 -5.22
N ARG A 95 12.01 -4.75 -6.50
CA ARG A 95 11.06 -5.12 -7.58
C ARG A 95 10.17 -6.33 -7.26
N LEU A 96 10.66 -7.26 -6.43
CA LEU A 96 9.91 -8.45 -6.02
C LEU A 96 9.25 -8.31 -4.65
N ASN A 97 9.41 -7.20 -3.94
CA ASN A 97 8.72 -6.96 -2.69
C ASN A 97 7.22 -6.68 -2.93
N MET A 98 6.42 -6.83 -1.88
CA MET A 98 4.99 -6.48 -1.95
C MET A 98 4.76 -5.00 -1.66
N ALA A 99 5.70 -4.35 -0.98
CA ALA A 99 5.67 -2.95 -0.61
C ALA A 99 6.56 -2.11 -1.52
N ASP A 100 6.15 -0.89 -1.82
CA ASP A 100 6.93 0.10 -2.58
C ASP A 100 7.89 0.85 -1.68
N VAL A 101 7.49 1.08 -0.41
CA VAL A 101 8.31 1.75 0.61
C VAL A 101 8.25 0.96 1.92
N ILE A 102 9.41 0.80 2.56
CA ILE A 102 9.53 0.19 3.89
C ILE A 102 9.92 1.29 4.87
N LEU A 103 9.09 1.50 5.89
CA LEU A 103 9.30 2.45 6.96
C LEU A 103 9.65 1.71 8.24
N GLN A 104 10.70 2.15 8.93
CA GLN A 104 11.06 1.61 10.23
C GLN A 104 11.08 2.73 11.28
N PHE A 105 10.44 2.45 12.41
CA PHE A 105 10.29 3.40 13.51
C PHE A 105 10.86 2.83 14.79
N LYS A 106 11.40 3.71 15.65
CA LYS A 106 11.88 3.34 16.98
C LYS A 106 10.74 3.32 17.99
N LYS A 107 10.56 2.23 18.70
CA LYS A 107 9.55 2.10 19.77
C LYS A 107 9.98 2.86 21.02
N ARG A 108 9.16 3.81 21.52
CA ARG A 108 9.54 4.72 22.63
C ARG A 108 9.77 4.06 23.99
N ARG A 109 9.29 2.84 24.26
CA ARG A 109 9.19 2.28 25.65
C ARG A 109 9.83 0.92 25.91
N LYS A 110 10.49 0.28 24.98
CA LYS A 110 11.23 -0.98 25.23
C LYS A 110 12.56 -0.96 24.52
N ARG A 111 13.59 -1.56 25.15
CA ARG A 111 14.91 -1.72 24.55
C ARG A 111 14.78 -2.11 23.07
N ALA A 112 15.23 -1.20 22.21
CA ALA A 112 15.58 -1.41 20.80
C ALA A 112 14.57 -2.18 19.91
N SER A 113 13.26 -2.17 20.16
CA SER A 113 12.32 -2.77 19.21
C SER A 113 12.00 -1.78 18.09
N VAL A 114 12.20 -2.23 16.86
CA VAL A 114 11.82 -1.54 15.63
C VAL A 114 10.40 -1.96 15.25
N ILE A 115 9.60 -1.01 14.78
CA ILE A 115 8.31 -1.29 14.16
C ILE A 115 8.49 -1.08 12.67
N THR A 116 8.08 -2.06 11.86
CA THR A 116 8.19 -1.98 10.40
C THR A 116 6.81 -1.84 9.77
N GLY A 117 6.63 -0.81 8.93
CA GLY A 117 5.49 -0.63 8.04
C GLY A 117 5.88 -0.93 6.61
N ASN A 118 5.20 -1.88 5.99
CA ASN A 118 5.34 -2.19 4.56
C ASN A 118 4.27 -1.41 3.81
N VAL A 119 4.65 -0.38 3.08
CA VAL A 119 3.73 0.56 2.44
C VAL A 119 3.62 0.29 0.95
N ASP A 120 2.40 -0.01 0.48
CA ASP A 120 2.04 -0.13 -0.92
C ASP A 120 1.35 1.16 -1.37
N VAL A 121 1.93 1.85 -2.34
CA VAL A 121 1.49 3.17 -2.81
C VAL A 121 0.58 3.00 -4.03
N LYS A 122 -0.57 3.65 -4.02
CA LYS A 122 -1.52 3.59 -5.12
C LYS A 122 -1.91 4.99 -5.59
N ALA A 123 -1.55 5.31 -6.82
CA ALA A 123 -1.92 6.58 -7.46
C ALA A 123 -3.33 6.51 -8.06
N THR A 124 -4.16 7.51 -7.76
CA THR A 124 -5.50 7.67 -8.36
C THR A 124 -5.65 9.06 -8.95
N SER A 125 -6.21 9.15 -10.15
CA SER A 125 -6.48 10.44 -10.77
C SER A 125 -7.81 11.01 -10.30
N ASN A 126 -7.81 12.27 -9.89
CA ASN A 126 -9.04 13.01 -9.59
C ASN A 126 -9.84 13.34 -10.86
N ASP A 127 -9.18 13.34 -12.01
CA ASP A 127 -9.75 13.79 -13.29
C ASP A 127 -10.31 12.61 -14.11
N ILE A 128 -10.06 11.36 -13.70
CA ILE A 128 -10.51 10.17 -14.43
C ILE A 128 -11.61 9.46 -13.64
N VAL A 129 -12.76 9.32 -14.26
CA VAL A 129 -13.89 8.57 -13.71
C VAL A 129 -13.47 7.11 -13.44
N ASN A 130 -13.83 6.60 -12.27
CA ASN A 130 -13.46 5.25 -11.80
C ASN A 130 -11.95 4.99 -11.59
N SER A 131 -11.11 6.01 -11.61
CA SER A 131 -9.74 5.87 -11.13
C SER A 131 -9.75 5.40 -9.67
N GLY A 132 -8.95 4.38 -9.35
CA GLY A 132 -8.91 3.79 -8.00
C GLY A 132 -9.98 2.73 -7.70
N LYS A 133 -10.81 2.34 -8.68
CA LYS A 133 -11.77 1.23 -8.52
C LYS A 133 -11.12 -0.12 -8.80
N SER A 134 -11.23 -1.03 -7.84
CA SER A 134 -10.78 -2.42 -7.90
C SER A 134 -9.32 -2.63 -8.37
N PRO A 135 -8.34 -1.81 -7.89
CA PRO A 135 -6.95 -2.05 -8.24
C PRO A 135 -6.46 -3.37 -7.63
N ASN A 136 -5.54 -4.03 -8.33
CA ASN A 136 -4.79 -5.14 -7.77
C ASN A 136 -3.79 -4.60 -6.74
N ILE A 137 -3.79 -5.19 -5.56
CA ILE A 137 -2.90 -4.79 -4.45
C ILE A 137 -1.69 -5.72 -4.44
N THR A 138 -1.91 -6.99 -4.09
CA THR A 138 -0.82 -7.97 -3.96
C THR A 138 -1.33 -9.38 -4.18
N SER A 139 -0.38 -10.30 -4.43
CA SER A 139 -0.67 -11.72 -4.57
C SER A 139 -1.28 -12.30 -3.29
N PHE A 140 -2.38 -13.04 -3.44
CA PHE A 140 -3.04 -13.75 -2.35
C PHE A 140 -2.07 -14.62 -1.54
N ALA A 141 -1.29 -15.48 -2.23
CA ALA A 141 -0.40 -16.40 -1.54
C ALA A 141 0.73 -15.67 -0.79
N ARG A 142 1.24 -14.59 -1.34
CA ARG A 142 2.34 -13.83 -0.71
C ARG A 142 1.86 -13.13 0.55
N ILE A 143 0.76 -12.41 0.48
CA ILE A 143 0.26 -11.66 1.64
C ILE A 143 -0.20 -12.60 2.75
N ARG A 144 -0.89 -13.71 2.42
CA ARG A 144 -1.29 -14.71 3.40
C ARG A 144 -0.08 -15.34 4.10
N SER A 145 0.97 -15.69 3.33
CA SER A 145 2.20 -16.25 3.89
C SER A 145 2.92 -15.26 4.81
N ALA A 146 2.98 -13.98 4.45
CA ALA A 146 3.60 -12.95 5.27
C ALA A 146 2.94 -12.87 6.65
N TYR A 147 1.61 -12.83 6.70
CA TYR A 147 0.87 -12.80 7.96
C TYR A 147 0.96 -14.09 8.79
N ILE A 148 1.27 -15.25 8.17
CA ILE A 148 1.52 -16.50 8.92
C ILE A 148 2.94 -16.52 9.49
N THR A 149 3.89 -15.95 8.77
CA THR A 149 5.32 -16.10 9.08
C THR A 149 5.79 -15.07 10.10
N ASP A 150 5.22 -13.86 10.05
CA ASP A 150 5.65 -12.72 10.87
C ASP A 150 4.47 -12.18 11.70
N PRO A 151 4.50 -12.35 13.04
CA PRO A 151 3.47 -11.84 13.95
C PRO A 151 3.32 -10.31 13.96
N ASP A 152 4.40 -9.60 13.56
CA ASP A 152 4.47 -8.14 13.52
C ASP A 152 4.30 -7.58 12.10
N TYR A 153 3.91 -8.42 11.12
CA TYR A 153 3.78 -7.99 9.73
C TYR A 153 2.64 -6.99 9.55
N ILE A 154 2.97 -5.74 9.29
CA ILE A 154 2.01 -4.65 9.04
C ILE A 154 2.12 -4.22 7.58
N PHE A 155 1.01 -4.28 6.84
CA PHE A 155 0.93 -3.90 5.44
C PHE A 155 -0.05 -2.74 5.26
N ILE A 156 0.50 -1.58 4.94
CA ILE A 156 -0.23 -0.32 4.80
C ILE A 156 -0.49 -0.02 3.34
N ILE A 157 -1.70 0.37 3.02
CA ILE A 157 -2.04 0.96 1.74
C ILE A 157 -1.98 2.48 1.91
N LEU A 158 -1.23 3.15 1.04
CA LEU A 158 -1.21 4.59 0.92
C LEU A 158 -1.80 5.00 -0.42
N SER A 159 -3.06 5.40 -0.41
CA SER A 159 -3.77 5.88 -1.59
C SER A 159 -3.51 7.37 -1.78
N ILE A 160 -2.92 7.75 -2.91
CA ILE A 160 -2.62 9.13 -3.28
C ILE A 160 -3.54 9.57 -4.41
N LYS A 161 -4.34 10.61 -4.17
CA LYS A 161 -5.17 11.21 -5.19
C LYS A 161 -4.46 12.43 -5.79
N HIS A 162 -4.36 12.45 -7.12
CA HIS A 162 -3.69 13.53 -7.84
C HIS A 162 -4.55 14.09 -8.97
N LYS A 163 -4.28 15.32 -9.35
CA LYS A 163 -4.74 15.94 -10.60
C LYS A 163 -3.53 16.26 -11.48
N VAL A 164 -3.75 16.35 -12.80
CA VAL A 164 -2.70 16.69 -13.74
C VAL A 164 -3.05 17.93 -14.54
N PHE A 165 -2.05 18.75 -14.81
CA PHE A 165 -2.18 19.92 -15.69
C PHE A 165 -0.83 20.24 -16.34
N SER A 166 -0.86 21.09 -17.39
CA SER A 166 0.35 21.59 -18.02
C SER A 166 0.62 23.02 -17.57
N THR A 167 1.90 23.35 -17.46
CA THR A 167 2.36 24.71 -17.29
C THR A 167 3.51 25.01 -18.27
N LYS A 168 3.68 26.28 -18.62
CA LYS A 168 4.77 26.70 -19.50
C LYS A 168 5.94 27.19 -18.67
N ASP A 169 7.10 26.61 -18.90
CA ASP A 169 8.32 27.10 -18.28
C ASP A 169 8.65 28.53 -18.76
N ALA A 170 8.89 29.42 -17.82
CA ALA A 170 9.07 30.83 -18.13
C ALA A 170 10.37 31.12 -18.91
N LYS A 171 11.42 30.32 -18.70
CA LYS A 171 12.74 30.49 -19.30
C LYS A 171 12.83 29.78 -20.67
N THR A 172 12.53 28.48 -20.67
CA THR A 172 12.68 27.64 -21.88
C THR A 172 11.50 27.72 -22.83
N LYS A 173 10.35 28.25 -22.36
CA LYS A 173 9.07 28.29 -23.10
C LYS A 173 8.53 26.89 -23.48
N MET A 174 9.10 25.82 -22.91
CA MET A 174 8.61 24.45 -23.09
C MET A 174 7.42 24.17 -22.19
N MET A 175 6.57 23.25 -22.59
CA MET A 175 5.46 22.77 -21.76
C MET A 175 5.97 21.72 -20.80
N MET A 176 5.60 21.85 -19.53
CA MET A 176 5.89 20.89 -18.46
C MET A 176 4.59 20.24 -18.00
N GLY A 177 4.61 18.95 -17.72
CA GLY A 177 3.53 18.27 -16.99
C GLY A 177 3.68 18.52 -15.48
N VAL A 178 2.56 18.68 -14.81
CA VAL A 178 2.52 18.78 -13.34
C VAL A 178 1.50 17.78 -12.83
N MET A 179 1.92 16.94 -11.89
CA MET A 179 1.02 16.19 -11.03
C MET A 179 0.96 16.91 -9.69
N GLU A 180 -0.23 17.26 -9.23
CA GLU A 180 -0.44 17.84 -7.92
C GLU A 180 -1.22 16.85 -7.07
N VAL A 181 -0.62 16.39 -5.98
CA VAL A 181 -1.31 15.58 -4.98
C VAL A 181 -2.34 16.45 -4.28
N VAL A 182 -3.58 16.02 -4.28
CA VAL A 182 -4.72 16.78 -3.74
C VAL A 182 -5.34 16.14 -2.51
N ASP A 183 -5.12 14.83 -2.33
CA ASP A 183 -5.65 14.10 -1.17
C ASP A 183 -4.87 12.79 -0.99
N PHE A 184 -4.92 12.22 0.20
CA PHE A 184 -4.35 10.91 0.50
C PHE A 184 -5.20 10.20 1.56
N ASN A 185 -5.05 8.87 1.64
CA ASN A 185 -5.62 8.07 2.71
C ASN A 185 -4.67 6.91 3.01
N SER A 186 -4.32 6.69 4.28
CA SER A 186 -3.49 5.59 4.73
C SER A 186 -4.25 4.65 5.64
N TYR A 187 -4.10 3.33 5.46
CA TYR A 187 -4.78 2.34 6.27
C TYR A 187 -4.09 0.98 6.23
N ASP A 188 -4.28 0.20 7.29
CA ASP A 188 -3.82 -1.19 7.36
C ASP A 188 -4.75 -2.10 6.54
N LEU A 189 -4.18 -2.85 5.59
CA LEU A 189 -4.90 -3.82 4.76
C LEU A 189 -5.72 -4.81 5.59
N LYS A 190 -5.20 -5.23 6.74
CA LYS A 190 -5.88 -6.17 7.64
C LYS A 190 -7.20 -5.62 8.19
N TYR A 191 -7.31 -4.30 8.33
CA TYR A 191 -8.47 -3.66 8.95
C TYR A 191 -9.50 -3.10 7.96
N ILE A 192 -9.36 -3.39 6.66
CA ILE A 192 -10.38 -3.02 5.67
C ILE A 192 -11.61 -3.93 5.83
N SER A 193 -12.81 -3.37 5.70
CA SER A 193 -14.06 -4.15 5.74
C SER A 193 -14.08 -5.28 4.72
N ASP A 194 -14.74 -6.38 5.08
CA ASP A 194 -14.98 -7.51 4.15
C ASP A 194 -15.66 -7.07 2.85
N SER A 195 -16.60 -6.13 2.94
CA SER A 195 -17.31 -5.58 1.77
C SER A 195 -16.41 -4.85 0.79
N ASP A 196 -15.26 -4.35 1.24
CA ASP A 196 -14.33 -3.56 0.43
C ASP A 196 -13.19 -4.40 -0.14
N ILE A 197 -12.97 -5.63 0.37
CA ILE A 197 -11.98 -6.57 -0.14
C ILE A 197 -12.63 -7.51 -1.16
N SER A 198 -11.99 -7.67 -2.30
CA SER A 198 -12.33 -8.66 -3.33
C SER A 198 -11.10 -9.43 -3.79
N TYR A 199 -11.32 -10.45 -4.63
CA TYR A 199 -10.28 -11.32 -5.14
C TYR A 199 -10.40 -11.47 -6.65
N ASN A 200 -9.30 -11.20 -7.36
CA ASN A 200 -9.19 -11.41 -8.80
C ASN A 200 -8.42 -12.70 -9.11
N PRO A 201 -9.06 -13.75 -9.65
CA PRO A 201 -8.40 -15.01 -9.96
C PRO A 201 -7.54 -15.00 -11.23
N ALA A 202 -7.54 -13.92 -12.01
CA ALA A 202 -7.00 -13.91 -13.36
C ALA A 202 -5.47 -14.05 -13.45
N LEU A 203 -4.71 -13.67 -12.42
CA LEU A 203 -3.25 -13.62 -12.44
C LEU A 203 -2.62 -14.56 -11.42
N GLY A 204 -1.83 -15.53 -11.86
CA GLY A 204 -1.05 -16.42 -11.00
C GLY A 204 -1.86 -17.04 -9.85
N THR A 205 -1.44 -16.77 -8.60
CA THR A 205 -2.18 -17.20 -7.40
C THR A 205 -3.42 -16.35 -7.13
N GLY A 206 -3.75 -15.39 -7.99
CA GLY A 206 -4.77 -14.37 -7.82
C GLY A 206 -4.25 -13.17 -7.05
N GLN A 207 -5.01 -12.09 -7.14
CA GLN A 207 -4.68 -10.80 -6.53
C GLN A 207 -5.78 -10.37 -5.57
N ILE A 208 -5.38 -9.84 -4.44
CA ILE A 208 -6.29 -9.11 -3.56
C ILE A 208 -6.58 -7.76 -4.21
N GLN A 209 -7.85 -7.40 -4.25
CA GLN A 209 -8.32 -6.11 -4.76
C GLN A 209 -9.08 -5.37 -3.68
N ILE A 210 -9.08 -4.04 -3.75
CA ILE A 210 -9.89 -3.16 -2.90
C ILE A 210 -10.91 -2.47 -3.79
N LYS A 211 -12.19 -2.47 -3.38
CA LYS A 211 -13.31 -1.94 -4.16
C LYS A 211 -13.11 -0.49 -4.57
N ASP A 212 -12.68 0.34 -3.62
CA ASP A 212 -12.27 1.73 -3.84
C ASP A 212 -11.02 1.99 -2.98
N ILE A 213 -9.89 2.21 -3.64
CA ILE A 213 -8.60 2.32 -2.94
C ILE A 213 -8.52 3.54 -2.02
N HIS A 214 -9.30 4.58 -2.29
CA HIS A 214 -9.27 5.82 -1.53
C HIS A 214 -10.32 5.87 -0.41
N TYR A 215 -11.46 5.19 -0.62
CA TYR A 215 -12.59 5.19 0.31
C TYR A 215 -12.87 3.77 0.79
N VAL A 216 -12.40 3.45 1.98
CA VAL A 216 -12.58 2.14 2.61
C VAL A 216 -13.32 2.28 3.94
N SER A 217 -14.06 1.23 4.30
CA SER A 217 -14.65 1.09 5.63
C SER A 217 -13.69 0.31 6.53
N TYR A 218 -13.59 0.70 7.78
CA TYR A 218 -12.71 0.08 8.77
C TYR A 218 -13.45 -1.02 9.55
N GLN A 219 -12.79 -2.19 9.70
CA GLN A 219 -13.26 -3.30 10.50
C GLN A 219 -12.10 -3.96 11.23
N LYS A 220 -12.03 -3.76 12.54
CA LYS A 220 -10.98 -4.38 13.37
C LYS A 220 -11.13 -5.91 13.39
N ARG A 221 -10.01 -6.63 13.24
CA ARG A 221 -9.95 -8.09 13.26
C ARG A 221 -8.55 -8.57 13.63
N THR A 222 -8.47 -9.83 14.06
CA THR A 222 -7.20 -10.51 14.28
C THR A 222 -6.55 -10.95 12.96
N THR A 223 -5.27 -11.28 12.99
CA THR A 223 -4.55 -11.83 11.82
C THR A 223 -5.17 -13.17 11.35
N ALA A 224 -5.63 -14.00 12.29
CA ALA A 224 -6.31 -15.25 11.96
C ALA A 224 -7.64 -15.00 11.20
N GLU A 225 -8.45 -14.06 11.68
CA GLU A 225 -9.70 -13.66 11.01
C GLU A 225 -9.42 -13.08 9.61
N PHE A 226 -8.34 -12.30 9.46
CA PHE A 226 -7.95 -11.77 8.16
C PHE A 226 -7.53 -12.87 7.17
N CYS A 227 -6.69 -13.82 7.59
CA CYS A 227 -6.32 -14.97 6.76
C CYS A 227 -7.55 -15.80 6.36
N ASN A 228 -8.48 -16.04 7.29
CA ASN A 228 -9.74 -16.73 7.00
C ASN A 228 -10.62 -15.96 6.00
N LEU A 229 -10.64 -14.63 6.09
CA LEU A 229 -11.34 -13.78 5.11
C LEU A 229 -10.74 -13.94 3.71
N LEU A 230 -9.40 -13.88 3.60
CA LEU A 230 -8.70 -14.08 2.33
C LEU A 230 -8.99 -15.46 1.75
N ASP A 231 -8.95 -16.51 2.58
CA ASP A 231 -9.28 -17.87 2.17
C ASP A 231 -10.71 -17.99 1.64
N LYS A 232 -11.70 -17.42 2.33
CA LYS A 232 -13.09 -17.38 1.88
C LYS A 232 -13.24 -16.70 0.51
N LYS A 233 -12.57 -15.56 0.31
CA LYS A 233 -12.59 -14.85 -0.99
C LYS A 233 -11.99 -15.70 -2.11
N PHE A 234 -10.91 -16.44 -1.83
CA PHE A 234 -10.30 -17.35 -2.77
C PHE A 234 -11.23 -18.54 -3.10
N LEU A 235 -11.72 -19.24 -2.06
CA LEU A 235 -12.56 -20.44 -2.19
C LEU A 235 -13.87 -20.15 -2.95
N ASN A 236 -14.43 -18.96 -2.78
CA ASN A 236 -15.63 -18.52 -3.49
C ASN A 236 -15.36 -18.09 -4.94
N SER A 237 -14.11 -18.12 -5.39
CA SER A 237 -13.72 -17.80 -6.76
C SER A 237 -13.79 -19.01 -7.69
N LYS A 238 -13.54 -18.79 -8.99
CA LYS A 238 -13.43 -19.87 -9.99
C LYS A 238 -12.29 -20.84 -9.72
N LYS A 239 -11.33 -20.52 -8.85
CA LYS A 239 -10.17 -21.38 -8.53
C LYS A 239 -10.55 -22.53 -7.61
N GLY A 240 -11.44 -22.31 -6.65
CA GLY A 240 -11.99 -23.34 -5.78
C GLY A 240 -10.99 -23.99 -4.81
N PHE A 241 -11.46 -25.02 -4.11
CA PHE A 241 -10.73 -25.68 -3.04
C PHE A 241 -9.45 -26.40 -3.51
N GLN A 242 -9.47 -27.10 -4.64
CA GLN A 242 -8.31 -27.87 -5.10
C GLN A 242 -7.07 -26.97 -5.30
N GLN A 243 -7.23 -25.84 -5.97
CA GLN A 243 -6.12 -24.91 -6.17
C GLN A 243 -5.69 -24.22 -4.87
N TRP A 244 -6.64 -23.92 -3.98
CA TRP A 244 -6.30 -23.40 -2.67
C TRP A 244 -5.44 -24.41 -1.90
N TYR A 245 -5.80 -25.68 -1.91
CA TYR A 245 -5.08 -26.76 -1.23
C TYR A 245 -3.65 -26.93 -1.76
N GLU A 246 -3.46 -26.88 -3.07
CA GLU A 246 -2.12 -26.91 -3.70
C GLU A 246 -1.25 -25.74 -3.23
N TYR A 247 -1.82 -24.54 -3.14
CA TYR A 247 -1.08 -23.40 -2.59
C TYR A 247 -0.82 -23.56 -1.10
N ALA A 248 -1.73 -24.12 -0.34
CA ALA A 248 -1.56 -24.35 1.09
C ALA A 248 -0.41 -25.33 1.38
N ILE A 249 -0.30 -26.41 0.64
CA ILE A 249 0.82 -27.36 0.70
C ILE A 249 2.13 -26.64 0.31
N LYS A 250 2.15 -25.99 -0.85
CA LYS A 250 3.34 -25.31 -1.38
C LYS A 250 3.91 -24.26 -0.42
N ASN A 251 3.05 -23.53 0.27
CA ASN A 251 3.43 -22.46 1.18
C ASN A 251 3.49 -22.90 2.66
N GLY A 252 3.24 -24.18 2.93
CA GLY A 252 3.30 -24.72 4.29
C GLY A 252 2.26 -24.14 5.24
N TRP A 253 1.03 -23.88 4.78
CA TRP A 253 -0.08 -23.35 5.60
C TRP A 253 -0.83 -24.45 6.36
N ILE A 254 -0.63 -25.71 5.99
CA ILE A 254 -1.15 -26.90 6.67
C ILE A 254 -0.04 -27.45 7.56
N LYS A 255 -0.40 -27.93 8.78
CA LYS A 255 0.51 -28.61 9.71
C LYS A 255 0.85 -30.01 9.25
#